data_0bc7498755ae09e8b08d9b2fcc5b6a0f
#
_entry.id   0bc7498755ae09e8b08d9b2fcc5b6a0f
#
_cell.length_a   1.000
_cell.length_b   1.000
_cell.length_c   1.000
_cell.angle_alpha   90.00
_cell.angle_beta   90.00
_cell.angle_gamma   90.00
#
_symmetry.space_group_name_H-M   'P 1'
#
loop_
_entity.id
_entity.type
_entity.pdbx_description
1 polymer ?
#
loop_
_entity_poly.entity_id
_entity_poly.type
_entity_poly.pdbx_seq_one_letter_code
_entity_poly.pdbx_strand_id
1 'polypeptide(L)'
;DDMISQIESLKIDVYEENIRRQRAELQYMKLQANPHFYINCLNVIHNLSMMGKNDLLQQMTTYLGNHLRYTMEGSALDTLEKEMDCVENYLRIQQLRFPDSIVCEMEVTQDVRSVLAPPLLIQTFAENTVKYQVTAGEITHIWIKVHRTEENPHVVEIEIRDDGEGYPQSVLDCLEKNQKIFDKRGEHFGIRNVSQRLWLLYHDAAKLICYNDKETGGACTKIYLPDDIVENKQK
;
A
#
# COMPACT_ATOMS: atom_id res chain seq x y z
N ASP A 1 -32.80 -35.56 -13.10
CA ASP A 1 -32.27 -35.20 -11.78
C ASP A 1 -30.75 -35.29 -11.74
N ASP A 2 -30.11 -36.33 -12.35
CA ASP A 2 -28.64 -36.54 -12.30
C ASP A 2 -27.86 -35.44 -13.04
N MET A 3 -28.34 -34.97 -14.19
CA MET A 3 -27.66 -33.93 -14.97
C MET A 3 -27.72 -32.57 -14.30
N ILE A 4 -28.76 -32.23 -13.58
CA ILE A 4 -28.89 -30.97 -12.83
C ILE A 4 -27.90 -30.98 -11.66
N SER A 5 -27.82 -32.08 -10.91
CA SER A 5 -26.85 -32.25 -9.82
C SER A 5 -25.41 -32.18 -10.31
N GLN A 6 -25.08 -32.72 -11.49
CA GLN A 6 -23.76 -32.62 -12.10
C GLN A 6 -23.43 -31.18 -12.50
N ILE A 7 -24.38 -30.44 -13.05
CA ILE A 7 -24.20 -29.02 -13.41
C ILE A 7 -23.98 -28.15 -12.16
N GLU A 8 -24.74 -28.43 -11.08
CA GLU A 8 -24.57 -27.72 -9.81
C GLU A 8 -23.19 -28.01 -9.18
N SER A 9 -22.74 -29.28 -9.17
CA SER A 9 -21.42 -29.65 -8.69
C SER A 9 -20.31 -28.97 -9.50
N LEU A 10 -20.38 -29.02 -10.82
CA LEU A 10 -19.42 -28.36 -11.70
C LEU A 10 -19.38 -26.82 -11.50
N LYS A 11 -20.53 -26.19 -11.25
CA LYS A 11 -20.57 -24.76 -10.93
C LYS A 11 -19.87 -24.47 -9.62
N ILE A 12 -20.07 -25.28 -8.59
CA ILE A 12 -19.41 -25.14 -7.30
C ILE A 12 -17.90 -25.29 -7.46
N ASP A 13 -17.45 -26.33 -8.18
CA ASP A 13 -16.01 -26.58 -8.41
C ASP A 13 -15.35 -25.43 -9.16
N VAL A 14 -16.01 -24.89 -10.21
CA VAL A 14 -15.51 -23.71 -10.94
C VAL A 14 -15.48 -22.47 -10.04
N TYR A 15 -16.45 -22.30 -9.15
CA TYR A 15 -16.52 -21.18 -8.22
C TYR A 15 -15.38 -21.26 -7.17
N GLU A 16 -15.17 -22.45 -6.60
CA GLU A 16 -14.07 -22.69 -5.64
C GLU A 16 -12.71 -22.48 -6.29
N GLU A 17 -12.52 -22.95 -7.52
CA GLU A 17 -11.26 -22.76 -8.26
C GLU A 17 -11.00 -21.28 -8.57
N ASN A 18 -12.05 -20.54 -8.96
CA ASN A 18 -11.92 -19.08 -9.16
C ASN A 18 -11.58 -18.34 -7.87
N ILE A 19 -12.22 -18.68 -6.74
CA ILE A 19 -11.89 -18.10 -5.43
C ILE A 19 -10.44 -18.43 -5.04
N ARG A 20 -10.01 -19.69 -5.23
CA ARG A 20 -8.64 -20.13 -4.95
C ARG A 20 -7.64 -19.38 -5.82
N ARG A 21 -7.93 -19.21 -7.10
CA ARG A 21 -7.11 -18.43 -8.04
C ARG A 21 -7.02 -16.96 -7.64
N GLN A 22 -8.12 -16.31 -7.30
CA GLN A 22 -8.14 -14.93 -6.85
C GLN A 22 -7.34 -14.74 -5.54
N ARG A 23 -7.48 -15.66 -4.59
CA ARG A 23 -6.68 -15.64 -3.34
C ARG A 23 -5.19 -15.80 -3.62
N ALA A 24 -4.81 -16.72 -4.51
CA ALA A 24 -3.42 -16.91 -4.92
C ALA A 24 -2.86 -15.67 -5.62
N GLU A 25 -3.65 -15.01 -6.47
CA GLU A 25 -3.28 -13.77 -7.16
C GLU A 25 -3.10 -12.62 -6.17
N LEU A 26 -4.00 -12.46 -5.20
CA LEU A 26 -3.86 -11.49 -4.11
C LEU A 26 -2.62 -11.76 -3.25
N GLN A 27 -2.34 -13.03 -2.92
CA GLN A 27 -1.12 -13.41 -2.20
C GLN A 27 0.14 -13.13 -3.02
N TYR A 28 0.15 -13.46 -4.31
CA TYR A 28 1.28 -13.20 -5.20
C TYR A 28 1.58 -11.70 -5.32
N MET A 29 0.54 -10.85 -5.44
CA MET A 29 0.68 -9.39 -5.45
C MET A 29 1.27 -8.86 -4.13
N LYS A 30 0.96 -9.48 -3.00
CA LYS A 30 1.50 -9.14 -1.69
C LYS A 30 2.97 -9.55 -1.54
N LEU A 31 3.35 -10.71 -2.09
CA LEU A 31 4.70 -11.29 -2.00
C LEU A 31 5.72 -10.64 -2.96
N GLN A 32 5.33 -9.68 -3.79
CA GLN A 32 6.30 -8.86 -4.54
C GLN A 32 7.06 -7.89 -3.60
N ALA A 33 7.39 -8.40 -2.39
CA ALA A 33 8.27 -7.73 -1.45
C ALA A 33 9.56 -7.34 -2.16
N ASN A 34 9.89 -6.07 -2.13
CA ASN A 34 11.06 -5.49 -2.77
C ASN A 34 12.36 -6.09 -2.17
N PRO A 35 13.01 -7.11 -2.79
CA PRO A 35 14.21 -7.74 -2.21
C PRO A 35 15.32 -6.72 -1.96
N HIS A 36 15.36 -5.68 -2.77
CA HIS A 36 16.32 -4.59 -2.63
C HIS A 36 16.13 -3.79 -1.33
N PHE A 37 14.89 -3.63 -0.85
CA PHE A 37 14.62 -3.03 0.45
C PHE A 37 15.31 -3.80 1.58
N TYR A 38 15.17 -5.12 1.64
CA TYR A 38 15.76 -5.95 2.68
C TYR A 38 17.29 -5.98 2.62
N ILE A 39 17.86 -6.03 1.41
CA ILE A 39 19.32 -5.92 1.23
C ILE A 39 19.83 -4.58 1.79
N ASN A 40 19.14 -3.49 1.50
CA ASN A 40 19.49 -2.18 2.04
C ASN A 40 19.36 -2.12 3.56
N CYS A 41 18.34 -2.75 4.15
CA CYS A 41 18.22 -2.86 5.62
C CYS A 41 19.42 -3.60 6.23
N LEU A 42 19.83 -4.73 5.64
CA LEU A 42 21.01 -5.49 6.09
C LEU A 42 22.29 -4.67 6.00
N ASN A 43 22.46 -3.88 4.94
CA ASN A 43 23.60 -2.98 4.80
C ASN A 43 23.63 -1.90 5.89
N VAL A 44 22.46 -1.31 6.23
CA VAL A 44 22.37 -0.34 7.33
C VAL A 44 22.71 -1.00 8.67
N ILE A 45 22.17 -2.19 8.94
CA ILE A 45 22.45 -2.99 10.14
C ILE A 45 23.98 -3.24 10.26
N HIS A 46 24.60 -3.68 9.17
CA HIS A 46 26.05 -3.90 9.13
C HIS A 46 26.83 -2.62 9.45
N ASN A 47 26.50 -1.50 8.81
CA ASN A 47 27.17 -0.23 9.03
C ASN A 47 27.02 0.28 10.48
N LEU A 48 25.79 0.21 11.05
CA LEU A 48 25.53 0.59 12.43
C LEU A 48 26.33 -0.28 13.42
N SER A 49 26.46 -1.58 13.14
CA SER A 49 27.28 -2.51 13.93
C SER A 49 28.76 -2.13 13.88
N MET A 50 29.28 -1.86 12.69
CA MET A 50 30.69 -1.43 12.52
C MET A 50 31.00 -0.10 13.21
N MET A 51 30.01 0.80 13.30
CA MET A 51 30.12 2.10 13.98
C MET A 51 29.91 2.00 15.50
N GLY A 52 29.52 0.82 16.03
CA GLY A 52 29.19 0.64 17.44
C GLY A 52 27.93 1.36 17.90
N LYS A 53 27.03 1.75 16.98
CA LYS A 53 25.78 2.46 17.26
C LYS A 53 24.69 1.48 17.70
N ASN A 54 24.85 0.86 18.87
CA ASN A 54 24.00 -0.23 19.35
C ASN A 54 22.53 0.17 19.51
N ASP A 55 22.23 1.39 19.96
CA ASP A 55 20.85 1.86 20.14
C ASP A 55 20.12 1.96 18.80
N LEU A 56 20.75 2.52 17.76
CA LEU A 56 20.19 2.60 16.41
C LEU A 56 20.10 1.22 15.77
N LEU A 57 21.04 0.32 16.03
CA LEU A 57 20.99 -1.08 15.58
C LEU A 57 19.79 -1.81 16.17
N GLN A 58 19.54 -1.63 17.47
CA GLN A 58 18.38 -2.21 18.13
C GLN A 58 17.05 -1.67 17.56
N GLN A 59 16.96 -0.35 17.35
CA GLN A 59 15.79 0.27 16.70
C GLN A 59 15.56 -0.30 15.30
N MET A 60 16.62 -0.33 14.48
CA MET A 60 16.56 -0.85 13.10
C MET A 60 16.04 -2.30 13.05
N THR A 61 16.59 -3.18 13.92
CA THR A 61 16.16 -4.58 13.98
C THR A 61 14.73 -4.75 14.48
N THR A 62 14.28 -3.90 15.41
CA THR A 62 12.90 -3.90 15.92
C THR A 62 11.92 -3.49 14.82
N TYR A 63 12.16 -2.36 14.15
CA TYR A 63 11.30 -1.88 13.07
C TYR A 63 11.25 -2.88 11.90
N LEU A 64 12.41 -3.43 11.51
CA LEU A 64 12.49 -4.43 10.46
C LEU A 64 11.72 -5.72 10.83
N GLY A 65 11.84 -6.18 12.07
CA GLY A 65 11.12 -7.36 12.56
C GLY A 65 9.61 -7.16 12.55
N ASN A 66 9.12 -5.99 12.99
CA ASN A 66 7.70 -5.64 12.95
C ASN A 66 7.18 -5.55 11.51
N HIS A 67 7.92 -4.88 10.64
CA HIS A 67 7.59 -4.75 9.23
C HIS A 67 7.53 -6.12 8.52
N LEU A 68 8.52 -6.99 8.74
CA LEU A 68 8.55 -8.34 8.18
C LEU A 68 7.35 -9.17 8.66
N ARG A 69 7.03 -9.13 9.96
CA ARG A 69 5.90 -9.87 10.51
C ARG A 69 4.60 -9.48 9.83
N TYR A 70 4.32 -8.18 9.70
CA TYR A 70 3.13 -7.69 9.02
C TYR A 70 3.08 -8.11 7.53
N THR A 71 4.20 -7.97 6.82
CA THR A 71 4.25 -8.32 5.39
C THR A 71 4.11 -9.82 5.13
N MET A 72 4.52 -10.67 6.09
CA MET A 72 4.41 -12.13 5.99
C MET A 72 3.06 -12.67 6.48
N GLU A 73 2.30 -11.91 7.26
CA GLU A 73 0.94 -12.28 7.65
C GLU A 73 0.04 -12.38 6.41
N GLY A 74 -0.61 -13.54 6.23
CA GLY A 74 -1.36 -13.89 5.01
C GLY A 74 -2.76 -13.29 4.91
N SER A 75 -3.14 -12.31 5.74
CA SER A 75 -4.49 -11.72 5.74
C SER A 75 -4.84 -11.06 4.41
N ALA A 76 -6.07 -11.29 3.92
CA ALA A 76 -6.60 -10.59 2.75
C ALA A 76 -6.92 -9.13 3.07
N LEU A 77 -7.32 -8.88 4.31
CA LEU A 77 -7.66 -7.58 4.88
C LEU A 77 -7.06 -7.46 6.28
N ASP A 78 -6.68 -6.25 6.63
CA ASP A 78 -6.23 -5.89 7.98
C ASP A 78 -6.82 -4.53 8.37
N THR A 79 -6.74 -4.19 9.67
CA THR A 79 -7.21 -2.89 10.14
C THR A 79 -6.31 -1.75 9.67
N LEU A 80 -6.88 -0.58 9.44
CA LEU A 80 -6.09 0.62 9.12
C LEU A 80 -5.07 0.96 10.22
N GLU A 81 -5.35 0.62 11.47
CA GLU A 81 -4.38 0.76 12.57
C GLU A 81 -3.11 -0.04 12.29
N LYS A 82 -3.22 -1.33 11.96
CA LYS A 82 -2.06 -2.16 11.63
C LYS A 82 -1.33 -1.70 10.36
N GLU A 83 -2.08 -1.22 9.38
CA GLU A 83 -1.51 -0.64 8.16
C GLU A 83 -0.66 0.60 8.49
N MET A 84 -1.17 1.49 9.36
CA MET A 84 -0.44 2.69 9.81
C MET A 84 0.79 2.33 10.62
N ASP A 85 0.72 1.33 11.50
CA ASP A 85 1.90 0.81 12.24
C ASP A 85 2.97 0.27 11.27
N CYS A 86 2.54 -0.41 10.20
CA CYS A 86 3.44 -0.91 9.17
C CYS A 86 4.13 0.23 8.41
N VAL A 87 3.37 1.25 8.02
CA VAL A 87 3.89 2.46 7.35
C VAL A 87 4.87 3.19 8.27
N GLU A 88 4.55 3.36 9.54
CA GLU A 88 5.45 3.99 10.51
C GLU A 88 6.77 3.21 10.63
N ASN A 89 6.72 1.89 10.82
CA ASN A 89 7.90 1.04 10.87
C ASN A 89 8.74 1.19 9.58
N TYR A 90 8.11 1.18 8.41
CA TYR A 90 8.79 1.38 7.14
C TYR A 90 9.51 2.73 7.07
N LEU A 91 8.82 3.82 7.42
CA LEU A 91 9.39 5.18 7.37
C LEU A 91 10.52 5.37 8.40
N ARG A 92 10.39 4.78 9.61
CA ARG A 92 11.48 4.76 10.61
C ARG A 92 12.73 4.06 10.07
N ILE A 93 12.58 2.94 9.36
CA ILE A 93 13.69 2.25 8.68
C ILE A 93 14.34 3.18 7.65
N GLN A 94 13.53 3.87 6.84
CA GLN A 94 14.06 4.77 5.81
C GLN A 94 14.74 6.01 6.41
N GLN A 95 14.26 6.55 7.53
CA GLN A 95 14.93 7.63 8.27
C GLN A 95 16.29 7.20 8.82
N LEU A 96 16.44 5.94 9.26
CA LEU A 96 17.75 5.42 9.64
C LEU A 96 18.71 5.24 8.45
N ARG A 97 18.15 5.02 7.26
CA ARG A 97 18.92 4.89 6.02
C ARG A 97 19.27 6.25 5.41
N PHE A 98 18.38 7.21 5.48
CA PHE A 98 18.50 8.56 4.96
C PHE A 98 18.31 9.57 6.11
N PRO A 99 19.31 9.72 6.99
CA PRO A 99 19.22 10.63 8.12
C PRO A 99 18.89 12.05 7.65
N ASP A 100 17.93 12.68 8.33
CA ASP A 100 17.52 14.07 8.12
C ASP A 100 16.91 14.35 6.71
N SER A 101 16.62 13.32 5.92
CA SER A 101 16.07 13.49 4.57
C SER A 101 14.58 13.18 4.46
N ILE A 102 13.93 12.68 5.51
CA ILE A 102 12.50 12.31 5.49
C ILE A 102 11.81 12.87 6.72
N VAL A 103 10.80 13.72 6.49
CA VAL A 103 9.88 14.19 7.52
C VAL A 103 8.51 13.63 7.19
N CYS A 104 7.87 12.96 8.14
CA CYS A 104 6.54 12.39 7.94
C CYS A 104 5.58 12.83 9.04
N GLU A 105 4.41 13.30 8.63
CA GLU A 105 3.28 13.63 9.49
C GLU A 105 2.11 12.69 9.18
N MET A 106 1.58 12.05 10.23
CA MET A 106 0.47 11.10 10.10
C MET A 106 -0.69 11.52 11.00
N GLU A 107 -1.85 11.77 10.40
CA GLU A 107 -3.08 12.12 11.10
C GLU A 107 -4.13 11.03 10.83
N VAL A 108 -4.53 10.30 11.86
CA VAL A 108 -5.52 9.22 11.76
C VAL A 108 -6.58 9.43 12.82
N THR A 109 -7.83 9.63 12.42
CA THR A 109 -8.93 9.75 13.37
C THR A 109 -9.24 8.42 14.05
N GLN A 110 -9.69 8.47 15.31
CA GLN A 110 -9.85 7.26 16.13
C GLN A 110 -10.91 6.30 15.54
N ASP A 111 -11.94 6.84 14.93
CA ASP A 111 -13.11 6.12 14.41
C ASP A 111 -12.84 5.30 13.13
N VAL A 112 -11.70 5.54 12.44
CA VAL A 112 -11.33 4.79 11.23
C VAL A 112 -10.32 3.67 11.50
N ARG A 113 -9.69 3.62 12.68
CA ARG A 113 -8.61 2.69 12.98
C ARG A 113 -8.98 1.22 12.81
N SER A 114 -10.23 0.86 13.13
CA SER A 114 -10.76 -0.51 13.01
C SER A 114 -11.29 -0.86 11.62
N VAL A 115 -11.34 0.09 10.69
CA VAL A 115 -11.80 -0.18 9.32
C VAL A 115 -10.84 -1.11 8.62
N LEU A 116 -11.40 -2.08 7.89
CA LEU A 116 -10.61 -3.08 7.18
C LEU A 116 -10.14 -2.54 5.81
N ALA A 117 -8.88 -2.73 5.51
CA ALA A 117 -8.27 -2.35 4.25
C ALA A 117 -7.33 -3.44 3.72
N PRO A 118 -7.04 -3.47 2.41
CA PRO A 118 -6.03 -4.37 1.87
C PRO A 118 -4.65 -4.03 2.46
N PRO A 119 -3.88 -5.02 2.93
CA PRO A 119 -2.54 -4.76 3.47
C PRO A 119 -1.61 -4.09 2.45
N LEU A 120 -0.67 -3.27 2.93
CA LEU A 120 0.30 -2.52 2.12
C LEU A 120 -0.36 -1.51 1.14
N LEU A 121 -1.57 -1.06 1.46
CA LEU A 121 -2.30 -0.08 0.67
C LEU A 121 -1.62 1.30 0.74
N ILE A 122 -1.43 1.81 1.96
CA ILE A 122 -0.82 3.12 2.22
C ILE A 122 0.68 3.04 2.02
N GLN A 123 1.30 1.95 2.50
CA GLN A 123 2.74 1.74 2.37
C GLN A 123 3.21 1.83 0.92
N THR A 124 2.46 1.31 -0.05
CA THR A 124 2.84 1.36 -1.46
C THR A 124 3.12 2.78 -1.94
N PHE A 125 2.36 3.76 -1.50
CA PHE A 125 2.55 5.17 -1.88
C PHE A 125 3.71 5.81 -1.10
N ALA A 126 3.83 5.56 0.20
CA ALA A 126 4.99 5.98 0.98
C ALA A 126 6.31 5.40 0.42
N GLU A 127 6.29 4.14 -0.04
CA GLU A 127 7.42 3.51 -0.72
C GLU A 127 7.75 4.19 -2.05
N ASN A 128 6.74 4.58 -2.83
CA ASN A 128 6.95 5.32 -4.07
C ASN A 128 7.62 6.67 -3.81
N THR A 129 7.14 7.44 -2.82
CA THR A 129 7.77 8.71 -2.45
C THR A 129 9.24 8.50 -2.05
N VAL A 130 9.52 7.53 -1.16
CA VAL A 130 10.91 7.25 -0.76
C VAL A 130 11.78 6.83 -1.93
N LYS A 131 11.25 6.04 -2.85
CA LYS A 131 12.00 5.52 -4.01
C LYS A 131 12.34 6.58 -5.04
N TYR A 132 11.42 7.52 -5.27
CA TYR A 132 11.53 8.46 -6.40
C TYR A 132 11.88 9.88 -6.00
N GLN A 133 11.57 10.29 -4.75
CA GLN A 133 11.72 11.67 -4.31
C GLN A 133 12.82 11.87 -3.27
N VAL A 134 13.17 10.82 -2.48
CA VAL A 134 14.17 10.98 -1.42
C VAL A 134 15.57 10.97 -1.98
N THR A 135 16.26 12.11 -1.82
CA THR A 135 17.65 12.30 -2.16
C THR A 135 18.45 12.64 -0.91
N ALA A 136 19.66 12.10 -0.79
CA ALA A 136 20.50 12.38 0.36
C ALA A 136 20.89 13.88 0.41
N GLY A 137 20.59 14.53 1.54
CA GLY A 137 20.87 15.95 1.77
C GLY A 137 19.72 16.91 1.40
N GLU A 138 18.61 16.38 0.87
CA GLU A 138 17.38 17.13 0.65
C GLU A 138 16.28 16.58 1.55
N ILE A 139 15.41 17.44 2.06
CA ILE A 139 14.32 17.03 2.94
C ILE A 139 13.09 16.81 2.07
N THR A 140 12.52 15.60 2.14
CA THR A 140 11.23 15.25 1.54
C THR A 140 10.19 15.12 2.63
N HIS A 141 9.08 15.83 2.48
CA HIS A 141 7.94 15.75 3.40
C HIS A 141 6.90 14.78 2.86
N ILE A 142 6.35 13.97 3.77
CA ILE A 142 5.27 13.02 3.49
C ILE A 142 4.14 13.30 4.47
N TRP A 143 2.95 13.55 3.96
CA TRP A 143 1.74 13.71 4.78
C TRP A 143 0.78 12.57 4.49
N ILE A 144 0.29 11.95 5.57
CA ILE A 144 -0.71 10.88 5.49
C ILE A 144 -1.88 11.27 6.38
N LYS A 145 -3.07 11.40 5.78
CA LYS A 145 -4.31 11.70 6.51
C LYS A 145 -5.33 10.61 6.26
N VAL A 146 -5.95 10.13 7.35
CA VAL A 146 -6.99 9.09 7.28
C VAL A 146 -8.16 9.52 8.16
N HIS A 147 -9.29 9.74 7.52
CA HIS A 147 -10.50 10.21 8.19
C HIS A 147 -11.75 9.79 7.40
N ARG A 148 -12.93 9.96 8.01
CA ARG A 148 -14.19 9.79 7.27
C ARG A 148 -14.48 11.01 6.42
N THR A 149 -15.10 10.77 5.25
CA THR A 149 -15.52 11.90 4.41
C THR A 149 -16.69 12.64 5.06
N GLU A 150 -16.73 13.96 4.92
CA GLU A 150 -17.84 14.78 5.42
C GLU A 150 -19.16 14.47 4.70
N GLU A 151 -19.08 14.12 3.40
CA GLU A 151 -20.25 13.84 2.56
C GLU A 151 -20.90 12.49 2.90
N ASN A 152 -20.10 11.50 3.27
CA ASN A 152 -20.58 10.15 3.58
C ASN A 152 -19.76 9.52 4.73
N PRO A 153 -20.30 9.44 5.95
CA PRO A 153 -19.60 8.90 7.11
C PRO A 153 -19.30 7.38 7.00
N HIS A 154 -19.82 6.68 5.99
CA HIS A 154 -19.51 5.28 5.71
C HIS A 154 -18.36 5.11 4.71
N VAL A 155 -17.71 6.20 4.33
CA VAL A 155 -16.54 6.19 3.43
C VAL A 155 -15.34 6.80 4.16
N VAL A 156 -14.25 6.06 4.16
CA VAL A 156 -12.95 6.53 4.66
C VAL A 156 -12.15 7.12 3.51
N GLU A 157 -11.66 8.34 3.68
CA GLU A 157 -10.68 8.96 2.81
C GLU A 157 -9.28 8.76 3.38
N ILE A 158 -8.39 8.24 2.56
CA ILE A 158 -6.96 8.13 2.83
C ILE A 158 -6.25 9.05 1.85
N GLU A 159 -5.60 10.09 2.34
CA GLU A 159 -4.80 11.01 1.54
C GLU A 159 -3.33 10.81 1.86
N ILE A 160 -2.51 10.60 0.82
CA ILE A 160 -1.06 10.51 0.90
C ILE A 160 -0.49 11.58 -0.03
N ARG A 161 0.35 12.48 0.50
CA ARG A 161 0.99 13.57 -0.25
C ARG A 161 2.49 13.61 0.01
N ASP A 162 3.22 14.11 -0.97
CA ASP A 162 4.62 14.52 -0.81
C ASP A 162 4.86 15.90 -1.44
N ASP A 163 6.04 16.44 -1.20
CA ASP A 163 6.53 17.70 -1.79
C ASP A 163 7.60 17.48 -2.90
N GLY A 164 7.61 16.27 -3.48
CA GLY A 164 8.56 15.93 -4.54
C GLY A 164 8.14 16.45 -5.93
N GLU A 165 8.68 15.83 -6.98
CA GLU A 165 8.42 16.20 -8.38
C GLU A 165 7.04 15.76 -8.91
N GLY A 166 6.29 15.01 -8.10
CA GLY A 166 4.99 14.48 -8.48
C GLY A 166 5.04 13.24 -9.35
N TYR A 167 3.87 12.80 -9.81
CA TYR A 167 3.74 11.66 -10.72
C TYR A 167 4.12 12.08 -12.14
N PRO A 168 4.88 11.25 -12.88
CA PRO A 168 5.07 11.43 -14.33
C PRO A 168 3.73 11.46 -15.06
N GLN A 169 3.60 12.32 -16.09
CA GLN A 169 2.35 12.45 -16.86
C GLN A 169 1.90 11.11 -17.45
N SER A 170 2.85 10.27 -17.89
CA SER A 170 2.56 8.93 -18.41
C SER A 170 1.83 8.02 -17.40
N VAL A 171 2.11 8.18 -16.10
CA VAL A 171 1.43 7.45 -15.03
C VAL A 171 0.00 7.95 -14.86
N LEU A 172 -0.17 9.27 -14.81
CA LEU A 172 -1.49 9.90 -14.67
C LEU A 172 -2.39 9.53 -15.87
N ASP A 173 -1.88 9.63 -17.10
CA ASP A 173 -2.62 9.27 -18.32
C ASP A 173 -3.06 7.80 -18.34
N CYS A 174 -2.22 6.90 -17.82
CA CYS A 174 -2.56 5.48 -17.73
C CYS A 174 -3.65 5.20 -16.70
N LEU A 175 -3.62 5.90 -15.57
CA LEU A 175 -4.65 5.78 -14.51
C LEU A 175 -6.00 6.31 -15.00
N GLU A 176 -6.04 7.46 -15.68
CA GLU A 176 -7.26 8.04 -16.25
C GLU A 176 -7.92 7.13 -17.29
N LYS A 177 -7.12 6.49 -18.14
CA LYS A 177 -7.62 5.63 -19.22
C LYS A 177 -7.93 4.20 -18.80
N ASN A 178 -7.77 3.86 -17.52
CA ASN A 178 -7.89 2.48 -17.02
C ASN A 178 -7.05 1.48 -17.85
N GLN A 179 -6.01 1.96 -18.52
CA GLN A 179 -5.14 1.17 -19.38
C GLN A 179 -4.10 0.43 -18.52
N LYS A 180 -3.67 -0.73 -19.01
CA LYS A 180 -2.59 -1.47 -18.37
C LYS A 180 -1.33 -0.59 -18.41
N ILE A 181 -0.85 -0.17 -17.24
CA ILE A 181 0.40 0.57 -17.12
C ILE A 181 1.53 -0.40 -17.50
N PHE A 182 1.95 -0.36 -18.74
CA PHE A 182 3.12 -1.07 -19.23
C PHE A 182 4.28 -0.08 -19.31
N ASP A 183 5.09 0.01 -18.28
CA ASP A 183 6.44 0.51 -18.46
C ASP A 183 7.37 -0.66 -18.78
N LYS A 184 8.19 -0.50 -19.82
CA LYS A 184 9.22 -1.48 -20.23
C LYS A 184 10.27 -1.73 -19.14
N ARG A 185 10.31 -0.90 -18.09
CA ARG A 185 11.23 -0.99 -16.93
C ARG A 185 10.61 -1.55 -15.66
N GLY A 186 9.31 -1.87 -15.65
CA GLY A 186 8.66 -2.44 -14.47
C GLY A 186 8.43 -1.45 -13.32
N GLU A 187 8.48 -0.15 -13.54
CA GLU A 187 8.61 0.85 -12.47
C GLU A 187 7.31 1.21 -11.75
N HIS A 188 6.13 0.90 -12.28
CA HIS A 188 4.84 1.33 -11.68
C HIS A 188 3.91 0.18 -11.27
N PHE A 189 4.47 -0.99 -10.97
CA PHE A 189 3.69 -2.16 -10.52
C PHE A 189 2.91 -1.90 -9.23
N GLY A 190 3.42 -1.07 -8.31
CA GLY A 190 2.79 -0.81 -7.02
C GLY A 190 1.39 -0.22 -7.13
N ILE A 191 1.24 0.90 -7.84
CA ILE A 191 -0.04 1.61 -7.99
C ILE A 191 -1.07 0.73 -8.71
N ARG A 192 -0.62 0.01 -9.74
CA ARG A 192 -1.48 -0.93 -10.46
C ARG A 192 -1.96 -2.08 -9.57
N ASN A 193 -1.07 -2.66 -8.76
CA ASN A 193 -1.43 -3.72 -7.83
C ASN A 193 -2.44 -3.23 -6.80
N VAL A 194 -2.29 -2.00 -6.30
CA VAL A 194 -3.28 -1.37 -5.42
C VAL A 194 -4.62 -1.22 -6.13
N SER A 195 -4.64 -0.61 -7.32
CA SER A 195 -5.86 -0.43 -8.11
C SER A 195 -6.59 -1.75 -8.38
N GLN A 196 -5.85 -2.79 -8.77
CA GLN A 196 -6.41 -4.12 -9.03
C GLN A 196 -6.96 -4.77 -7.76
N ARG A 197 -6.27 -4.66 -6.63
CA ARG A 197 -6.76 -5.19 -5.34
C ARG A 197 -8.02 -4.46 -4.86
N LEU A 198 -8.06 -3.15 -4.98
CA LEU A 198 -9.25 -2.35 -4.66
C LEU A 198 -10.43 -2.79 -5.51
N TRP A 199 -10.23 -2.96 -6.81
CA TRP A 199 -11.29 -3.43 -7.70
C TRP A 199 -11.76 -4.86 -7.35
N LEU A 200 -10.84 -5.79 -7.05
CA LEU A 200 -11.18 -7.17 -6.68
C LEU A 200 -11.98 -7.27 -5.37
N LEU A 201 -11.72 -6.38 -4.41
CA LEU A 201 -12.33 -6.42 -3.08
C LEU A 201 -13.60 -5.56 -2.97
N TYR A 202 -13.61 -4.42 -3.64
CA TYR A 202 -14.66 -3.40 -3.48
C TYR A 202 -15.38 -3.06 -4.78
N HIS A 203 -14.90 -3.58 -5.94
CA HIS A 203 -15.41 -3.21 -7.27
C HIS A 203 -15.42 -1.68 -7.45
N ASP A 204 -16.54 -1.12 -7.91
CA ASP A 204 -16.70 0.32 -8.14
C ASP A 204 -16.98 1.12 -6.84
N ALA A 205 -17.09 0.44 -5.68
CA ALA A 205 -17.36 1.09 -4.41
C ALA A 205 -16.12 1.78 -3.81
N ALA A 206 -14.91 1.32 -4.16
CA ALA A 206 -13.67 2.00 -3.81
C ALA A 206 -13.16 2.84 -4.97
N LYS A 207 -12.51 3.96 -4.67
CA LYS A 207 -11.95 4.87 -5.68
C LYS A 207 -10.51 5.22 -5.36
N LEU A 208 -9.65 5.18 -6.36
CA LEU A 208 -8.26 5.64 -6.31
C LEU A 208 -8.09 6.82 -7.26
N ILE A 209 -7.57 7.92 -6.76
CA ILE A 209 -7.28 9.14 -7.53
C ILE A 209 -5.83 9.52 -7.26
N CYS A 210 -5.05 9.71 -8.32
CA CYS A 210 -3.69 10.23 -8.24
C CYS A 210 -3.60 11.51 -9.08
N TYR A 211 -2.96 12.53 -8.55
CA TYR A 211 -2.73 13.79 -9.24
C TYR A 211 -1.50 14.50 -8.66
N ASN A 212 -1.02 15.52 -9.34
CA ASN A 212 0.02 16.39 -8.81
C ASN A 212 -0.62 17.64 -8.19
N ASP A 213 -0.18 17.99 -7.00
CA ASP A 213 -0.64 19.18 -6.29
C ASP A 213 -0.25 20.42 -7.10
N LYS A 214 -1.19 21.38 -7.24
CA LYS A 214 -0.97 22.57 -8.08
C LYS A 214 -0.04 23.60 -7.42
N GLU A 215 0.07 23.59 -6.09
CA GLU A 215 0.86 24.56 -5.34
C GLU A 215 2.28 24.06 -5.09
N THR A 216 2.43 22.79 -4.69
CA THR A 216 3.73 22.18 -4.38
C THR A 216 4.35 21.44 -5.54
N GLY A 217 3.54 21.00 -6.50
CA GLY A 217 3.95 20.10 -7.58
C GLY A 217 4.06 18.64 -7.17
N GLY A 218 4.04 18.35 -5.88
CA GLY A 218 4.24 17.01 -5.33
C GLY A 218 3.11 16.02 -5.64
N ALA A 219 3.38 14.74 -5.47
CA ALA A 219 2.38 13.70 -5.72
C ALA A 219 1.29 13.70 -4.64
N CYS A 220 0.05 13.57 -5.07
CA CYS A 220 -1.09 13.39 -4.19
C CYS A 220 -1.90 12.18 -4.62
N THR A 221 -2.18 11.30 -3.65
CA THR A 221 -3.05 10.14 -3.83
C THR A 221 -4.19 10.19 -2.84
N LYS A 222 -5.42 10.03 -3.35
CA LYS A 222 -6.62 9.87 -2.54
C LYS A 222 -7.25 8.50 -2.79
N ILE A 223 -7.57 7.81 -1.71
CA ILE A 223 -8.24 6.50 -1.74
C ILE A 223 -9.51 6.62 -0.91
N TYR A 224 -10.63 6.25 -1.51
CA TYR A 224 -11.93 6.22 -0.87
C TYR A 224 -12.33 4.76 -0.66
N LEU A 225 -12.48 4.36 0.60
CA LEU A 225 -12.86 3.01 0.99
C LEU A 225 -14.21 3.01 1.69
N PRO A 226 -15.19 2.19 1.28
CA PRO A 226 -16.40 1.98 2.05
C PRO A 226 -16.06 1.17 3.32
N ASP A 227 -16.81 1.42 4.41
CA ASP A 227 -16.70 0.66 5.67
C ASP A 227 -16.95 -0.83 5.49
N ASP A 228 -17.93 -1.16 4.67
CA ASP A 228 -18.33 -2.53 4.39
C ASP A 228 -17.75 -2.99 3.06
N ILE A 229 -17.15 -4.18 3.10
CA ILE A 229 -16.81 -4.91 1.88
C ILE A 229 -18.11 -5.30 1.22
N VAL A 230 -18.28 -4.98 -0.05
CA VAL A 230 -19.42 -5.42 -0.83
C VAL A 230 -19.37 -6.95 -0.94
N GLU A 231 -19.96 -7.64 0.05
CA GLU A 231 -20.24 -9.06 -0.11
C GLU A 231 -21.03 -9.23 -1.41
N ASN A 232 -20.50 -10.00 -2.31
CA ASN A 232 -21.11 -10.33 -3.59
C ASN A 232 -22.45 -11.05 -3.32
N LYS A 233 -23.51 -10.29 -3.02
CA LYS A 233 -24.89 -10.78 -3.12
C LYS A 233 -25.23 -10.85 -4.60
N GLN A 234 -24.64 -11.83 -5.28
CA GLN A 234 -25.19 -12.26 -6.56
C GLN A 234 -26.53 -12.96 -6.28
N LYS A 235 -27.60 -12.25 -6.67
CA LYS A 235 -28.92 -12.86 -6.92
C LYS A 235 -28.84 -13.77 -8.12
#